data_4653f9583251dc0eb1f7498e711331d2
#
_entry.id   4653f9583251dc0eb1f7498e711331d2
#
_cell.length_a   1.000
_cell.length_b   1.000
_cell.length_c   1.000
_cell.angle_alpha   90.00
_cell.angle_beta   90.00
_cell.angle_gamma   90.00
#
_symmetry.space_group_name_H-M   'P 1'
#
loop_
_entity.id
_entity.type
_entity.pdbx_description
1 polymer ?
#
loop_
_entity_poly.entity_id
_entity_poly.type
_entity_poly.pdbx_seq_one_letter_code
_entity_poly.pdbx_strand_id
1 'polypeptide(L)'
;MRLIFFLVEGDIGPIRGFLRSSIGSRSAARVVPLYYKKFFAKNGPTEIAREAWRYAIKRAFRNIAAPFSTPFAKNFRLLAVSIYRYFLPDGHFPCGVYVFSDLERLSSEGITKAKALSSILAQSLSAVRILNDPTRTMLRYDLLRTLYDQGINDFDVYRPMQGETPRKFPVFLRNENNHDGSISILIENEHELAYALRELRERGNLTSQVLIVEFSNTANENGIYAKYGAFVVGDRVFPKNINFSKNWMTKTSCLYDPELLEQELEYVHTSPHQDLLERIFALGKIDFGRIDYSMVNGNIRVWEINTNPTITNARAMRFGARKPVYDLVEARMSSALEALV
;
A
#
# COMPACT_ATOMS: atom_id res chain seq x y z
N MET A 1 -6.78 19.20 -9.68
CA MET A 1 -5.56 18.41 -9.89
C MET A 1 -5.93 16.95 -10.07
N ARG A 2 -5.09 16.05 -10.55
CA ARG A 2 -5.40 14.64 -10.81
C ARG A 2 -4.60 13.76 -9.88
N LEU A 3 -5.18 12.65 -9.48
CA LEU A 3 -4.54 11.62 -8.65
C LEU A 3 -4.19 10.43 -9.54
N ILE A 4 -2.91 10.15 -9.72
CA ILE A 4 -2.38 9.17 -10.65
C ILE A 4 -1.67 8.09 -9.86
N PHE A 5 -2.20 6.85 -9.89
CA PHE A 5 -1.64 5.70 -9.19
C PHE A 5 -0.85 4.80 -10.14
N PHE A 6 0.39 4.49 -9.77
CA PHE A 6 1.14 3.39 -10.38
C PHE A 6 0.88 2.09 -9.61
N LEU A 7 0.48 1.04 -10.34
CA LEU A 7 0.05 -0.24 -9.77
C LEU A 7 0.72 -1.41 -10.49
N VAL A 8 0.89 -2.53 -9.80
CA VAL A 8 1.21 -3.81 -10.43
C VAL A 8 0.00 -4.32 -11.18
N GLU A 9 0.20 -4.90 -12.36
CA GLU A 9 -0.89 -5.38 -13.23
C GLU A 9 -1.71 -6.47 -12.52
N GLY A 10 -3.03 -6.30 -12.56
CA GLY A 10 -3.99 -7.23 -11.93
C GLY A 10 -4.49 -6.79 -10.56
N ASP A 11 -3.81 -5.87 -9.89
CA ASP A 11 -4.15 -5.47 -8.51
C ASP A 11 -4.79 -4.07 -8.39
N ILE A 12 -5.91 -3.88 -9.09
CA ILE A 12 -6.78 -2.70 -8.86
C ILE A 12 -7.71 -2.87 -7.65
N GLY A 13 -7.63 -4.01 -6.96
CA GLY A 13 -8.52 -4.33 -5.84
C GLY A 13 -8.65 -3.20 -4.82
N PRO A 14 -7.54 -2.64 -4.34
CA PRO A 14 -7.54 -1.60 -3.33
C PRO A 14 -8.32 -0.33 -3.73
N ILE A 15 -8.09 0.17 -4.96
CA ILE A 15 -8.73 1.39 -5.45
C ILE A 15 -10.13 1.13 -5.99
N ARG A 16 -10.42 -0.09 -6.45
CA ARG A 16 -11.72 -0.45 -7.02
C ARG A 16 -12.86 -0.29 -6.02
N GLY A 17 -12.63 -0.62 -4.76
CA GLY A 17 -13.60 -0.45 -3.67
C GLY A 17 -13.99 1.03 -3.51
N PHE A 18 -12.99 1.89 -3.38
CA PHE A 18 -13.18 3.34 -3.28
C PHE A 18 -13.89 3.93 -4.51
N LEU A 19 -13.49 3.56 -5.72
CA LEU A 19 -14.10 4.04 -6.97
C LEU A 19 -15.58 3.61 -7.14
N ARG A 20 -16.04 2.61 -6.39
CA ARG A 20 -17.43 2.13 -6.39
C ARG A 20 -18.27 2.71 -5.26
N SER A 21 -17.66 3.39 -4.29
CA SER A 21 -18.42 4.11 -3.27
C SER A 21 -19.14 5.32 -3.86
N SER A 22 -20.20 5.76 -3.22
CA SER A 22 -20.95 6.95 -3.65
C SER A 22 -20.10 8.21 -3.64
N ILE A 23 -19.13 8.29 -2.72
CA ILE A 23 -18.17 9.38 -2.59
C ILE A 23 -17.08 9.25 -3.66
N GLY A 24 -16.50 8.04 -3.83
CA GLY A 24 -15.51 7.76 -4.85
C GLY A 24 -16.00 7.95 -6.28
N SER A 25 -17.31 7.83 -6.55
CA SER A 25 -17.86 8.08 -7.89
C SER A 25 -17.76 9.55 -8.32
N ARG A 26 -17.83 10.50 -7.39
CA ARG A 26 -17.63 11.94 -7.66
C ARG A 26 -16.15 12.27 -7.91
N SER A 27 -15.25 11.62 -7.17
CA SER A 27 -13.78 11.79 -7.30
C SER A 27 -13.17 10.88 -8.35
N ALA A 28 -13.88 9.86 -8.83
CA ALA A 28 -13.39 8.84 -9.77
C ALA A 28 -12.89 9.41 -11.11
N ALA A 29 -13.44 10.56 -11.55
CA ALA A 29 -12.98 11.26 -12.74
C ALA A 29 -11.56 11.83 -12.60
N ARG A 30 -11.04 11.95 -11.36
CA ARG A 30 -9.74 12.52 -11.05
C ARG A 30 -8.67 11.46 -10.78
N VAL A 31 -9.05 10.19 -10.60
CA VAL A 31 -8.14 9.06 -10.33
C VAL A 31 -7.79 8.33 -11.62
N VAL A 32 -6.51 8.19 -11.89
CA VAL A 32 -5.97 7.49 -13.07
C VAL A 32 -5.06 6.36 -12.62
N PRO A 33 -5.49 5.08 -12.73
CA PRO A 33 -4.60 3.95 -12.49
C PRO A 33 -3.67 3.74 -13.69
N LEU A 34 -2.38 3.58 -13.43
CA LEU A 34 -1.36 3.20 -14.40
C LEU A 34 -0.71 1.89 -13.96
N TYR A 35 -0.40 1.02 -14.91
CA TYR A 35 0.23 -0.26 -14.61
C TYR A 35 1.71 -0.24 -15.00
N TYR A 36 2.59 -0.55 -14.08
CA TYR A 36 4.04 -0.59 -14.30
C TYR A 36 4.44 -1.42 -15.51
N LYS A 37 3.85 -2.61 -15.69
CA LYS A 37 4.20 -3.50 -16.82
C LYS A 37 3.93 -2.86 -18.18
N LYS A 38 2.76 -2.24 -18.37
CA LYS A 38 2.42 -1.54 -19.61
C LYS A 38 3.27 -0.30 -19.83
N PHE A 39 3.72 0.27 -18.73
CA PHE A 39 4.52 1.45 -18.68
C PHE A 39 5.97 1.20 -19.07
N PHE A 40 6.58 0.15 -18.52
CA PHE A 40 7.96 -0.20 -18.81
C PHE A 40 8.19 -0.95 -20.13
N ALA A 41 7.12 -1.46 -20.75
CA ALA A 41 7.20 -2.17 -22.03
C ALA A 41 7.40 -1.27 -23.26
N LYS A 42 7.23 0.05 -23.11
CA LYS A 42 7.35 1.01 -24.22
C LYS A 42 8.47 2.00 -23.96
N ASN A 43 9.27 2.26 -24.96
CA ASN A 43 10.48 3.05 -24.90
C ASN A 43 10.19 4.55 -24.66
N GLY A 44 10.64 5.07 -23.53
CA GLY A 44 10.85 6.48 -23.25
C GLY A 44 9.78 7.21 -22.43
N PRO A 45 10.20 8.25 -21.67
CA PRO A 45 9.36 9.02 -20.76
C PRO A 45 8.21 9.80 -21.40
N THR A 46 8.41 10.28 -22.61
CA THR A 46 7.41 11.04 -23.39
C THR A 46 6.20 10.19 -23.80
N GLU A 47 6.41 8.91 -24.08
CA GLU A 47 5.33 7.99 -24.41
C GLU A 47 4.48 7.61 -23.21
N ILE A 48 5.09 7.68 -22.07
CA ILE A 48 4.52 7.50 -20.73
C ILE A 48 3.47 8.56 -20.40
N ALA A 49 3.83 9.82 -20.53
CA ALA A 49 2.89 10.93 -20.33
C ALA A 49 1.72 10.82 -21.34
N ARG A 50 2.01 10.41 -22.57
CA ARG A 50 0.98 10.18 -23.61
C ARG A 50 0.03 9.04 -23.27
N GLU A 51 0.48 7.92 -22.70
CA GLU A 51 -0.41 6.81 -22.31
C GLU A 51 -1.25 7.15 -21.08
N ALA A 52 -0.70 7.81 -20.08
CA ALA A 52 -1.46 8.29 -18.92
C ALA A 52 -2.60 9.24 -19.37
N TRP A 53 -2.30 10.13 -20.28
CA TRP A 53 -3.29 11.02 -20.90
C TRP A 53 -4.31 10.27 -21.75
N ARG A 54 -3.90 9.31 -22.57
CA ARG A 54 -4.83 8.48 -23.37
C ARG A 54 -5.83 7.75 -22.46
N TYR A 55 -5.38 7.23 -21.33
CA TYR A 55 -6.26 6.54 -20.39
C TYR A 55 -7.21 7.51 -19.68
N ALA A 56 -6.70 8.64 -19.20
CA ALA A 56 -7.49 9.68 -18.56
C ALA A 56 -8.54 10.25 -19.50
N ILE A 57 -8.18 10.52 -20.75
CA ILE A 57 -9.08 10.99 -21.79
C ILE A 57 -10.13 9.92 -22.14
N LYS A 58 -9.71 8.67 -22.39
CA LYS A 58 -10.64 7.57 -22.66
C LYS A 58 -11.66 7.38 -21.54
N ARG A 59 -11.28 7.64 -20.29
CA ARG A 59 -12.18 7.50 -19.14
C ARG A 59 -13.08 8.73 -18.96
N ALA A 60 -12.53 9.95 -19.10
CA ALA A 60 -13.33 11.18 -19.08
C ALA A 60 -14.40 11.16 -20.17
N PHE A 61 -14.03 10.76 -21.39
CA PHE A 61 -14.99 10.63 -22.50
C PHE A 61 -15.97 9.48 -22.34
N ARG A 62 -15.62 8.39 -21.64
CA ARG A 62 -16.57 7.32 -21.32
C ARG A 62 -17.70 7.83 -20.43
N ASN A 63 -17.36 8.70 -19.48
CA ASN A 63 -18.33 9.30 -18.56
C ASN A 63 -19.19 10.39 -19.23
N ILE A 64 -18.62 11.15 -20.17
CA ILE A 64 -19.33 12.18 -20.94
C ILE A 64 -20.16 11.56 -22.07
N ALA A 65 -19.70 10.47 -22.69
CA ALA A 65 -20.33 9.82 -23.82
C ALA A 65 -21.22 8.62 -23.44
N ALA A 66 -21.37 8.30 -22.15
CA ALA A 66 -22.28 7.24 -21.68
C ALA A 66 -23.72 7.41 -22.17
N PRO A 67 -24.25 8.64 -22.37
CA PRO A 67 -25.57 8.83 -23.00
C PRO A 67 -25.56 8.70 -24.53
N PHE A 68 -24.41 8.64 -25.21
CA PHE A 68 -24.31 8.61 -26.67
C PHE A 68 -23.79 7.27 -27.17
N SER A 69 -24.70 6.34 -27.52
CA SER A 69 -24.40 5.01 -28.05
C SER A 69 -24.11 4.99 -29.56
N THR A 70 -23.41 5.98 -30.12
CA THR A 70 -23.28 6.13 -31.57
C THR A 70 -21.84 6.05 -32.07
N PRO A 71 -21.61 5.71 -33.36
CA PRO A 71 -20.27 5.76 -34.01
C PRO A 71 -19.56 7.11 -33.87
N PHE A 72 -20.31 8.20 -33.72
CA PHE A 72 -19.82 9.55 -33.47
C PHE A 72 -18.97 9.64 -32.20
N ALA A 73 -19.37 9.01 -31.09
CA ALA A 73 -18.61 9.03 -29.83
C ALA A 73 -17.26 8.32 -29.97
N LYS A 74 -17.14 7.30 -30.82
CA LYS A 74 -15.89 6.58 -31.10
C LYS A 74 -14.91 7.43 -31.90
N ASN A 75 -15.41 8.10 -32.92
CA ASN A 75 -14.59 8.98 -33.78
C ASN A 75 -14.13 10.24 -33.05
N PHE A 76 -15.00 10.83 -32.22
CA PHE A 76 -14.62 11.97 -31.38
C PHE A 76 -13.57 11.63 -30.34
N ARG A 77 -13.61 10.41 -29.76
CA ARG A 77 -12.59 9.90 -28.84
C ARG A 77 -11.22 9.78 -29.53
N LEU A 78 -11.20 9.25 -30.76
CA LEU A 78 -9.96 9.10 -31.55
C LEU A 78 -9.39 10.45 -31.91
N LEU A 79 -10.21 11.41 -32.31
CA LEU A 79 -9.82 12.77 -32.64
C LEU A 79 -9.24 13.50 -31.43
N ALA A 80 -9.89 13.47 -30.28
CA ALA A 80 -9.41 14.09 -29.06
C ALA A 80 -8.06 13.51 -28.61
N VAL A 81 -7.87 12.19 -28.67
CA VAL A 81 -6.59 11.53 -28.40
C VAL A 81 -5.49 11.96 -29.38
N SER A 82 -5.83 12.14 -30.66
CA SER A 82 -4.89 12.59 -31.70
C SER A 82 -4.49 14.04 -31.51
N ILE A 83 -5.42 14.94 -31.22
CA ILE A 83 -5.15 16.35 -30.97
C ILE A 83 -4.22 16.53 -29.77
N TYR A 84 -4.46 15.84 -28.65
CA TYR A 84 -3.61 15.91 -27.47
C TYR A 84 -2.20 15.37 -27.72
N ARG A 85 -2.02 14.42 -28.63
CA ARG A 85 -0.71 13.87 -29.01
C ARG A 85 0.20 14.92 -29.64
N TYR A 86 -0.35 15.94 -30.31
CA TYR A 86 0.42 17.00 -30.97
C TYR A 86 0.70 18.22 -30.06
N PHE A 87 -0.06 18.40 -28.97
CA PHE A 87 -0.02 19.62 -28.17
C PHE A 87 0.70 19.50 -26.83
N LEU A 88 1.24 18.32 -26.45
CA LEU A 88 2.07 18.19 -25.25
C LEU A 88 3.54 18.34 -25.65
N PRO A 89 4.20 19.46 -25.28
CA PRO A 89 5.63 19.61 -25.47
C PRO A 89 6.41 18.50 -24.76
N ASP A 90 7.57 18.14 -25.29
CA ASP A 90 8.46 17.17 -24.64
C ASP A 90 8.86 17.66 -23.24
N GLY A 91 8.84 16.77 -22.26
CA GLY A 91 9.15 17.10 -20.86
C GLY A 91 7.97 17.58 -20.00
N HIS A 92 6.75 17.67 -20.54
CA HIS A 92 5.57 18.05 -19.77
C HIS A 92 4.76 16.81 -19.36
N PHE A 93 4.60 16.63 -18.07
CA PHE A 93 3.69 15.65 -17.49
C PHE A 93 2.36 16.30 -17.10
N PRO A 94 1.24 15.57 -17.10
CA PRO A 94 -0.01 16.10 -16.59
C PRO A 94 0.14 16.62 -15.15
N CYS A 95 -0.32 17.85 -14.89
CA CYS A 95 -0.39 18.36 -13.52
C CYS A 95 -1.16 17.39 -12.63
N GLY A 96 -0.60 17.03 -11.48
CA GLY A 96 -1.24 16.09 -10.59
C GLY A 96 -0.37 15.53 -9.49
N VAL A 97 -0.98 14.67 -8.69
CA VAL A 97 -0.31 13.90 -7.66
C VAL A 97 -0.05 12.50 -8.18
N TYR A 98 1.20 12.10 -8.21
CA TYR A 98 1.68 10.82 -8.67
C TYR A 98 1.99 9.93 -7.48
N VAL A 99 1.24 8.85 -7.31
CA VAL A 99 1.39 7.91 -6.19
C VAL A 99 2.05 6.65 -6.70
N PHE A 100 3.27 6.36 -6.21
CA PHE A 100 3.94 5.11 -6.46
C PHE A 100 3.46 4.06 -5.44
N SER A 101 2.63 3.14 -5.89
CA SER A 101 2.09 2.04 -5.08
C SER A 101 2.75 0.72 -5.48
N ASP A 102 2.54 -0.34 -4.68
CA ASP A 102 3.08 -1.68 -4.95
C ASP A 102 4.62 -1.75 -5.10
N LEU A 103 5.36 -0.81 -4.53
CA LEU A 103 6.82 -0.78 -4.67
C LEU A 103 7.46 -2.08 -4.19
N GLU A 104 6.97 -2.64 -3.10
CA GLU A 104 7.42 -3.91 -2.52
C GLU A 104 7.25 -5.10 -3.46
N ARG A 105 6.33 -5.03 -4.44
CA ARG A 105 6.04 -6.10 -5.40
C ARG A 105 6.83 -5.99 -6.70
N LEU A 106 7.59 -4.92 -6.87
CA LEU A 106 8.42 -4.72 -8.05
C LEU A 106 9.69 -5.57 -7.96
N SER A 107 10.17 -6.07 -9.10
CA SER A 107 11.52 -6.61 -9.22
C SER A 107 12.56 -5.51 -9.06
N SER A 108 13.83 -5.88 -8.85
CA SER A 108 14.94 -4.93 -8.77
C SER A 108 15.03 -4.03 -10.02
N GLU A 109 14.78 -4.60 -11.21
CA GLU A 109 14.67 -3.83 -12.45
C GLU A 109 13.48 -2.86 -12.43
N GLY A 110 12.33 -3.32 -11.91
CA GLY A 110 11.13 -2.50 -11.75
C GLY A 110 11.35 -1.32 -10.81
N ILE A 111 12.02 -1.54 -9.69
CA ILE A 111 12.40 -0.46 -8.76
C ILE A 111 13.35 0.54 -9.43
N THR A 112 14.36 0.07 -10.18
CA THR A 112 15.27 0.96 -10.92
C THR A 112 14.51 1.85 -11.90
N LYS A 113 13.57 1.27 -12.65
CA LYS A 113 12.72 2.02 -13.59
C LYS A 113 11.77 3.00 -12.87
N ALA A 114 11.21 2.61 -11.73
CA ALA A 114 10.37 3.48 -10.92
C ALA A 114 11.16 4.69 -10.38
N LYS A 115 12.40 4.48 -9.92
CA LYS A 115 13.33 5.55 -9.49
C LYS A 115 13.64 6.52 -10.63
N ALA A 116 13.99 6.00 -11.80
CA ALA A 116 14.24 6.83 -12.97
C ALA A 116 13.02 7.67 -13.36
N LEU A 117 11.84 7.07 -13.33
CA LEU A 117 10.59 7.78 -13.60
C LEU A 117 10.32 8.88 -12.57
N SER A 118 10.48 8.59 -11.28
CA SER A 118 10.31 9.59 -10.21
C SER A 118 11.24 10.78 -10.43
N SER A 119 12.51 10.53 -10.79
CA SER A 119 13.49 11.58 -11.08
C SER A 119 13.07 12.45 -12.27
N ILE A 120 12.52 11.84 -13.32
CA ILE A 120 12.01 12.58 -14.50
C ILE A 120 10.77 13.42 -14.12
N LEU A 121 9.85 12.85 -13.34
CA LEU A 121 8.67 13.59 -12.86
C LEU A 121 9.06 14.79 -11.99
N ALA A 122 10.06 14.63 -11.13
CA ALA A 122 10.56 15.72 -10.28
C ALA A 122 11.19 16.88 -11.08
N GLN A 123 11.68 16.61 -12.29
CA GLN A 123 12.25 17.61 -13.21
C GLN A 123 11.20 18.19 -14.17
N SER A 124 9.93 17.76 -14.06
CA SER A 124 8.87 18.23 -14.96
C SER A 124 8.62 19.73 -14.79
N LEU A 125 8.40 20.42 -15.91
CA LEU A 125 7.95 21.82 -15.92
C LEU A 125 6.50 22.00 -15.44
N SER A 126 5.77 20.91 -15.29
CA SER A 126 4.39 20.92 -14.82
C SER A 126 4.33 20.82 -13.28
N ALA A 127 3.25 21.30 -12.67
CA ALA A 127 3.00 21.14 -11.25
C ALA A 127 2.73 19.66 -10.91
N VAL A 128 3.77 18.96 -10.43
CA VAL A 128 3.77 17.55 -10.06
C VAL A 128 4.08 17.41 -8.57
N ARG A 129 3.26 16.68 -7.83
CA ARG A 129 3.56 16.19 -6.48
C ARG A 129 3.74 14.68 -6.54
N ILE A 130 4.79 14.16 -5.90
CA ILE A 130 5.11 12.74 -5.88
C ILE A 130 4.87 12.22 -4.46
N LEU A 131 4.11 11.14 -4.32
CA LEU A 131 3.93 10.39 -3.08
C LEU A 131 4.58 9.02 -3.22
N ASN A 132 5.19 8.52 -2.15
CA ASN A 132 6.00 7.31 -2.11
C ASN A 132 7.11 7.35 -3.18
N ASP A 133 7.91 8.40 -3.15
CA ASP A 133 9.04 8.53 -4.06
C ASP A 133 9.97 7.29 -3.97
N PRO A 134 10.09 6.47 -5.04
CA PRO A 134 10.88 5.24 -5.01
C PRO A 134 12.37 5.46 -4.72
N THR A 135 12.86 6.70 -4.85
CA THR A 135 14.26 7.02 -4.53
C THR A 135 14.52 7.06 -3.03
N ARG A 136 13.48 7.23 -2.20
CA ARG A 136 13.56 7.44 -0.75
C ARG A 136 12.73 6.47 0.07
N THR A 137 11.60 5.98 -0.47
CA THR A 137 10.67 5.09 0.23
C THR A 137 11.36 3.80 0.65
N MET A 138 11.31 3.49 1.93
CA MET A 138 11.84 2.24 2.47
C MET A 138 10.93 1.07 2.13
N LEU A 139 11.50 -0.05 1.69
CA LEU A 139 10.81 -1.33 1.57
C LEU A 139 10.80 -2.05 2.92
N ARG A 140 10.07 -3.16 3.00
CA ARG A 140 9.81 -3.88 4.26
C ARG A 140 11.06 -4.21 5.06
N TYR A 141 12.08 -4.80 4.43
CA TYR A 141 13.31 -5.16 5.12
C TYR A 141 14.00 -3.91 5.71
N ASP A 142 14.23 -2.89 4.89
CA ASP A 142 14.92 -1.68 5.32
C ASP A 142 14.14 -0.94 6.42
N LEU A 143 12.81 -0.90 6.30
CA LEU A 143 11.94 -0.29 7.30
C LEU A 143 12.02 -1.03 8.65
N LEU A 144 11.80 -2.35 8.65
CA LEU A 144 11.77 -3.14 9.89
C LEU A 144 13.14 -3.15 10.57
N ARG A 145 14.23 -3.25 9.79
CA ARG A 145 15.61 -3.14 10.29
C ARG A 145 15.85 -1.79 10.95
N THR A 146 15.48 -0.69 10.28
CA THR A 146 15.62 0.67 10.82
C THR A 146 14.80 0.85 12.11
N LEU A 147 13.59 0.30 12.17
CA LEU A 147 12.74 0.36 13.37
C LEU A 147 13.36 -0.41 14.55
N TYR A 148 14.01 -1.55 14.29
CA TYR A 148 14.76 -2.29 15.30
C TYR A 148 15.98 -1.50 15.77
N ASP A 149 16.80 -0.99 14.87
CA ASP A 149 18.02 -0.24 15.18
C ASP A 149 17.73 1.04 15.99
N GLN A 150 16.52 1.62 15.83
CA GLN A 150 16.04 2.76 16.62
C GLN A 150 15.31 2.37 17.91
N GLY A 151 15.23 1.08 18.25
CA GLY A 151 14.54 0.58 19.45
C GLY A 151 13.02 0.75 19.44
N ILE A 152 12.40 0.99 18.27
CA ILE A 152 10.95 1.08 18.10
C ILE A 152 10.35 -0.33 18.09
N ASN A 153 10.91 -1.25 17.28
CA ASN A 153 10.59 -2.67 17.34
C ASN A 153 11.53 -3.38 18.31
N ASP A 154 11.06 -4.42 19.01
CA ASP A 154 11.85 -5.33 19.83
C ASP A 154 12.29 -6.59 19.09
N PHE A 155 11.94 -6.71 17.82
CA PHE A 155 12.26 -7.81 16.92
C PHE A 155 13.01 -7.31 15.68
N ASP A 156 13.89 -8.15 15.17
CA ASP A 156 14.74 -7.87 14.02
C ASP A 156 14.37 -8.75 12.82
N VAL A 157 14.89 -8.41 11.64
CA VAL A 157 14.68 -9.12 10.39
C VAL A 157 16.01 -9.42 9.69
N TYR A 158 16.09 -10.53 8.97
CA TYR A 158 17.32 -11.01 8.37
C TYR A 158 17.10 -11.55 6.96
N ARG A 159 18.14 -11.44 6.12
CA ARG A 159 18.20 -11.99 4.77
C ARG A 159 19.04 -13.26 4.73
N PRO A 160 18.42 -14.47 4.76
CA PRO A 160 19.17 -15.73 4.79
C PRO A 160 20.06 -15.92 3.54
N MET A 161 19.65 -15.38 2.40
CA MET A 161 20.46 -15.42 1.17
C MET A 161 21.71 -14.54 1.20
N GLN A 162 21.82 -13.64 2.20
CA GLN A 162 23.01 -12.82 2.46
C GLN A 162 23.85 -13.37 3.64
N GLY A 163 23.47 -14.54 4.17
CA GLY A 163 24.18 -15.17 5.29
C GLY A 163 23.83 -14.60 6.66
N GLU A 164 22.78 -13.77 6.75
CA GLU A 164 22.33 -13.23 8.03
C GLU A 164 21.57 -14.29 8.84
N THR A 165 21.80 -14.28 10.16
CA THR A 165 21.19 -15.21 11.11
C THR A 165 20.48 -14.45 12.24
N PRO A 166 19.35 -14.98 12.74
CA PRO A 166 18.61 -14.34 13.83
C PRO A 166 19.35 -14.42 15.15
N ARG A 167 19.12 -13.44 16.01
CA ARG A 167 19.72 -13.36 17.37
C ARG A 167 18.82 -14.00 18.43
N LYS A 168 17.53 -14.09 18.13
CA LYS A 168 16.50 -14.61 19.04
C LYS A 168 15.60 -15.60 18.34
N PHE A 169 15.02 -16.50 19.12
CA PHE A 169 13.97 -17.40 18.72
C PHE A 169 12.75 -17.22 19.64
N PRO A 170 11.53 -17.61 19.23
CA PRO A 170 11.22 -18.19 17.92
C PRO A 170 11.28 -17.16 16.77
N VAL A 171 11.40 -17.66 15.54
CA VAL A 171 11.35 -16.88 14.31
C VAL A 171 10.30 -17.44 13.36
N PHE A 172 10.00 -16.70 12.30
CA PHE A 172 9.21 -17.22 11.19
C PHE A 172 9.75 -16.71 9.85
N LEU A 173 9.42 -17.42 8.77
CA LEU A 173 9.81 -17.06 7.41
C LEU A 173 8.65 -16.37 6.71
N ARG A 174 8.95 -15.33 5.92
CA ARG A 174 7.98 -14.64 5.05
C ARG A 174 8.63 -14.12 3.79
N ASN A 175 7.82 -13.86 2.77
CA ASN A 175 8.29 -13.12 1.61
C ASN A 175 8.20 -11.60 1.86
N GLU A 176 9.22 -10.86 1.46
CA GLU A 176 9.25 -9.40 1.54
C GLU A 176 8.20 -8.75 0.65
N ASN A 177 8.01 -9.32 -0.55
CA ASN A 177 7.27 -8.72 -1.66
C ASN A 177 5.79 -9.12 -1.75
N ASN A 178 5.24 -9.79 -0.74
CA ASN A 178 3.83 -10.15 -0.71
C ASN A 178 3.17 -9.86 0.64
N HIS A 179 1.84 -10.01 0.68
CA HIS A 179 0.99 -9.79 1.87
C HIS A 179 0.33 -11.08 2.36
N ASP A 180 0.88 -12.26 1.95
CA ASP A 180 0.28 -13.56 2.29
C ASP A 180 0.53 -13.98 3.74
N GLY A 181 1.41 -13.26 4.44
CA GLY A 181 1.79 -13.51 5.82
C GLY A 181 3.03 -14.40 5.91
N SER A 182 3.10 -15.24 6.96
CA SER A 182 4.17 -16.22 7.13
C SER A 182 4.07 -17.35 6.11
N ILE A 183 5.24 -17.81 5.64
CA ILE A 183 5.38 -19.04 4.82
C ILE A 183 5.84 -20.24 5.66
N SER A 184 6.02 -20.05 6.97
CA SER A 184 6.33 -21.11 7.96
C SER A 184 5.43 -20.98 9.18
N ILE A 185 5.40 -22.02 10.00
CA ILE A 185 5.01 -21.93 11.42
C ILE A 185 6.11 -21.18 12.21
N LEU A 186 5.92 -20.99 13.50
CA LEU A 186 7.00 -20.56 14.38
C LEU A 186 8.11 -21.63 14.43
N ILE A 187 9.34 -21.19 14.37
CA ILE A 187 10.56 -21.97 14.33
C ILE A 187 11.30 -21.66 15.64
N GLU A 188 11.54 -22.66 16.47
CA GLU A 188 11.93 -22.47 17.86
C GLU A 188 13.46 -22.42 18.06
N ASN A 189 14.23 -22.90 17.09
CA ASN A 189 15.70 -23.00 17.20
C ASN A 189 16.43 -23.02 15.86
N GLU A 190 17.75 -22.94 15.90
CA GLU A 190 18.61 -22.92 14.71
C GLU A 190 18.51 -24.19 13.86
N HIS A 191 18.34 -25.36 14.49
CA HIS A 191 18.23 -26.62 13.77
C HIS A 191 16.95 -26.68 12.92
N GLU A 192 15.82 -26.25 13.46
CA GLU A 192 14.55 -26.14 12.75
C GLU A 192 14.63 -25.10 11.63
N LEU A 193 15.30 -23.97 11.89
CA LEU A 193 15.53 -22.93 10.88
C LEU A 193 16.36 -23.46 9.71
N ALA A 194 17.46 -24.15 10.00
CA ALA A 194 18.30 -24.78 8.96
C ALA A 194 17.51 -25.80 8.13
N TYR A 195 16.66 -26.59 8.77
CA TYR A 195 15.77 -27.52 8.09
C TYR A 195 14.78 -26.77 7.17
N ALA A 196 14.08 -25.76 7.69
CA ALA A 196 13.09 -25.01 6.91
C ALA A 196 13.70 -24.29 5.68
N LEU A 197 14.90 -23.70 5.85
CA LEU A 197 15.63 -23.04 4.76
C LEU A 197 16.11 -24.06 3.70
N ARG A 198 16.53 -25.26 4.11
CA ARG A 198 16.88 -26.33 3.19
C ARG A 198 15.67 -26.78 2.37
N GLU A 199 14.53 -27.04 3.01
CA GLU A 199 13.28 -27.38 2.34
C GLU A 199 12.88 -26.33 1.29
N LEU A 200 12.97 -25.04 1.64
CA LEU A 200 12.68 -23.96 0.70
C LEU A 200 13.67 -23.96 -0.48
N ARG A 201 14.94 -24.25 -0.23
CA ARG A 201 15.98 -24.31 -1.27
C ARG A 201 15.73 -25.48 -2.23
N GLU A 202 15.46 -26.67 -1.72
CA GLU A 202 15.18 -27.87 -2.52
C GLU A 202 13.94 -27.72 -3.40
N ARG A 203 12.95 -26.97 -2.92
CA ARG A 203 11.73 -26.64 -3.70
C ARG A 203 11.91 -25.44 -4.65
N GLY A 204 13.07 -24.83 -4.70
CA GLY A 204 13.32 -23.62 -5.50
C GLY A 204 12.63 -22.35 -4.99
N ASN A 205 12.13 -22.35 -3.76
CA ASN A 205 11.39 -21.25 -3.14
C ASN A 205 12.23 -20.35 -2.26
N LEU A 206 13.49 -20.71 -1.95
CA LEU A 206 14.42 -19.84 -1.22
C LEU A 206 14.99 -18.80 -2.19
N THR A 207 14.43 -17.60 -2.15
CA THR A 207 14.81 -16.48 -2.99
C THR A 207 15.37 -15.34 -2.14
N SER A 208 15.94 -14.32 -2.78
CA SER A 208 16.38 -13.08 -2.11
C SER A 208 15.25 -12.30 -1.44
N GLN A 209 14.00 -12.67 -1.72
CA GLN A 209 12.80 -12.08 -1.11
C GLN A 209 12.38 -12.75 0.20
N VAL A 210 12.99 -13.89 0.57
CA VAL A 210 12.68 -14.57 1.83
C VAL A 210 13.38 -13.83 2.97
N LEU A 211 12.62 -13.48 4.00
CA LEU A 211 13.08 -12.89 5.24
C LEU A 211 12.87 -13.88 6.40
N ILE A 212 13.81 -13.91 7.33
CA ILE A 212 13.64 -14.43 8.68
C ILE A 212 13.18 -13.26 9.55
N VAL A 213 12.14 -13.43 10.32
CA VAL A 213 11.59 -12.40 11.22
C VAL A 213 11.55 -12.96 12.63
N GLU A 214 12.16 -12.29 13.61
CA GLU A 214 12.02 -12.64 15.02
C GLU A 214 10.56 -12.47 15.47
N PHE A 215 10.06 -13.40 16.24
CA PHE A 215 8.70 -13.33 16.75
C PHE A 215 8.65 -12.42 17.97
N SER A 216 7.68 -11.50 17.97
CA SER A 216 7.33 -10.69 19.14
C SER A 216 5.92 -11.06 19.59
N ASN A 217 5.77 -11.55 20.82
CA ASN A 217 4.48 -11.90 21.35
C ASN A 217 3.72 -10.63 21.77
N THR A 218 2.61 -10.37 21.11
CA THR A 218 1.74 -9.20 21.37
C THR A 218 0.36 -9.58 21.88
N ALA A 219 0.21 -10.83 22.36
CA ALA A 219 -1.01 -11.25 23.01
C ALA A 219 -1.20 -10.51 24.35
N ASN A 220 -2.44 -10.13 24.65
CA ASN A 220 -2.81 -9.67 25.98
C ASN A 220 -2.93 -10.85 26.97
N GLU A 221 -3.28 -10.57 28.23
CA GLU A 221 -3.43 -11.57 29.30
C GLU A 221 -4.47 -12.67 28.98
N ASN A 222 -5.43 -12.36 28.10
CA ASN A 222 -6.46 -13.32 27.64
C ASN A 222 -6.03 -14.09 26.37
N GLY A 223 -4.77 -13.96 25.94
CA GLY A 223 -4.25 -14.60 24.73
C GLY A 223 -4.82 -14.01 23.43
N ILE A 224 -5.30 -12.76 23.47
CA ILE A 224 -5.86 -12.06 22.30
C ILE A 224 -4.80 -11.17 21.70
N TYR A 225 -4.54 -11.35 20.41
CA TYR A 225 -3.73 -10.49 19.58
C TYR A 225 -4.58 -9.39 18.98
N ALA A 226 -4.19 -8.13 19.17
CA ALA A 226 -4.79 -6.96 18.55
C ALA A 226 -3.86 -6.37 17.50
N LYS A 227 -4.28 -6.42 16.22
CA LYS A 227 -3.56 -5.82 15.11
C LYS A 227 -4.28 -4.57 14.65
N TYR A 228 -3.66 -3.45 14.88
CA TYR A 228 -4.12 -2.13 14.48
C TYR A 228 -3.75 -1.83 13.03
N GLY A 229 -4.60 -1.11 12.35
CA GLY A 229 -4.33 -0.55 11.03
C GLY A 229 -4.55 0.95 11.02
N ALA A 230 -3.66 1.68 10.35
CA ALA A 230 -3.83 3.11 10.11
C ALA A 230 -3.35 3.49 8.69
N PHE A 231 -3.93 4.54 8.13
CA PHE A 231 -3.56 5.06 6.82
C PHE A 231 -2.70 6.31 6.94
N VAL A 232 -1.82 6.50 5.94
CA VAL A 232 -1.26 7.80 5.59
C VAL A 232 -1.71 8.17 4.18
N VAL A 233 -2.13 9.42 3.98
CA VAL A 233 -2.53 9.99 2.69
C VAL A 233 -2.02 11.43 2.63
N GLY A 234 -0.88 11.62 1.98
CA GLY A 234 -0.15 12.88 2.03
C GLY A 234 0.39 13.16 3.43
N ASP A 235 -0.09 14.23 4.02
CA ASP A 235 0.23 14.70 5.38
C ASP A 235 -0.79 14.23 6.43
N ARG A 236 -1.81 13.49 6.03
CA ARG A 236 -2.87 13.04 6.94
C ARG A 236 -2.66 11.58 7.34
N VAL A 237 -2.58 11.33 8.64
CA VAL A 237 -2.58 10.00 9.24
C VAL A 237 -3.89 9.80 9.98
N PHE A 238 -4.51 8.63 9.84
CA PHE A 238 -5.76 8.31 10.54
C PHE A 238 -5.96 6.80 10.71
N PRO A 239 -6.59 6.38 11.82
CA PRO A 239 -6.90 4.98 12.09
C PRO A 239 -7.78 4.35 11.01
N LYS A 240 -7.59 3.03 10.82
CA LYS A 240 -8.43 2.21 9.95
C LYS A 240 -9.32 1.26 10.74
N ASN A 241 -8.71 0.37 11.53
CA ASN A 241 -9.41 -0.70 12.24
C ASN A 241 -8.50 -1.38 13.25
N ILE A 242 -9.11 -2.23 14.11
CA ILE A 242 -8.38 -3.25 14.86
C ILE A 242 -8.88 -4.62 14.42
N ASN A 243 -7.97 -5.57 14.19
CA ASN A 243 -8.30 -6.96 13.99
C ASN A 243 -7.90 -7.75 15.23
N PHE A 244 -8.86 -8.48 15.83
CA PHE A 244 -8.65 -9.31 17.01
C PHE A 244 -8.64 -10.79 16.66
N SER A 245 -7.70 -11.54 17.21
CA SER A 245 -7.53 -12.97 16.96
C SER A 245 -6.88 -13.67 18.15
N LYS A 246 -7.17 -14.98 18.32
CA LYS A 246 -6.36 -15.86 19.20
C LYS A 246 -5.13 -16.43 18.47
N ASN A 247 -4.99 -16.15 17.19
CA ASN A 247 -3.84 -16.57 16.42
C ASN A 247 -2.86 -15.40 16.24
N TRP A 248 -1.58 -15.63 16.49
CA TRP A 248 -0.52 -14.64 16.32
C TRP A 248 -0.46 -14.06 14.89
N MET A 249 -0.73 -14.88 13.88
CA MET A 249 -0.82 -14.43 12.48
C MET A 249 -2.21 -13.86 12.20
N THR A 250 -2.48 -12.66 12.72
CA THR A 250 -3.76 -11.99 12.56
C THR A 250 -3.93 -11.41 11.17
N LYS A 251 -4.65 -12.11 10.28
CA LYS A 251 -5.00 -11.61 8.93
C LYS A 251 -6.33 -10.85 8.91
N THR A 252 -7.33 -11.42 9.55
CA THR A 252 -8.68 -10.84 9.67
C THR A 252 -9.14 -10.93 11.11
N SER A 253 -10.12 -10.13 11.51
CA SER A 253 -10.74 -10.28 12.82
C SER A 253 -11.50 -11.60 12.86
N CYS A 254 -11.19 -12.43 13.86
CA CYS A 254 -11.85 -13.70 14.11
C CYS A 254 -12.71 -13.65 15.40
N LEU A 255 -12.61 -12.57 16.15
CA LEU A 255 -13.34 -12.34 17.39
C LEU A 255 -14.26 -11.14 17.22
N TYR A 256 -15.53 -11.31 17.53
CA TYR A 256 -16.59 -10.32 17.41
C TYR A 256 -17.33 -10.22 18.74
N ASP A 257 -16.65 -9.62 19.71
CA ASP A 257 -17.17 -9.33 21.03
C ASP A 257 -17.58 -7.86 21.10
N PRO A 258 -18.68 -7.48 21.79
CA PRO A 258 -19.09 -6.09 21.95
C PRO A 258 -18.01 -5.19 22.55
N GLU A 259 -17.25 -5.66 23.53
CA GLU A 259 -16.16 -4.89 24.15
C GLU A 259 -15.01 -4.64 23.17
N LEU A 260 -14.64 -5.65 22.36
CA LEU A 260 -13.61 -5.50 21.32
C LEU A 260 -14.07 -4.55 20.21
N LEU A 261 -15.37 -4.55 19.90
CA LEU A 261 -15.95 -3.61 18.94
C LEU A 261 -15.93 -2.18 19.47
N GLU A 262 -16.20 -1.97 20.75
CA GLU A 262 -16.12 -0.66 21.39
C GLU A 262 -14.68 -0.14 21.39
N GLN A 263 -13.68 -0.98 21.72
CA GLN A 263 -12.25 -0.64 21.60
C GLN A 263 -11.86 -0.22 20.18
N GLU A 264 -12.35 -0.94 19.15
CA GLU A 264 -12.10 -0.57 17.76
C GLU A 264 -12.72 0.78 17.42
N LEU A 265 -13.95 1.02 17.86
CA LEU A 265 -14.67 2.28 17.61
C LEU A 265 -13.97 3.45 18.29
N GLU A 266 -13.57 3.28 19.54
CA GLU A 266 -12.81 4.28 20.30
C GLU A 266 -11.48 4.59 19.59
N TYR A 267 -10.72 3.56 19.23
CA TYR A 267 -9.45 3.73 18.48
C TYR A 267 -9.64 4.55 17.22
N VAL A 268 -10.66 4.25 16.42
CA VAL A 268 -10.92 4.97 15.18
C VAL A 268 -11.36 6.40 15.45
N HIS A 269 -12.11 6.67 16.53
CA HIS A 269 -12.54 8.03 16.87
C HIS A 269 -11.42 8.89 17.43
N THR A 270 -10.64 8.39 18.36
CA THR A 270 -9.69 9.16 19.16
C THR A 270 -8.30 9.30 18.54
N SER A 271 -7.91 8.38 17.63
CA SER A 271 -6.58 8.35 17.02
C SER A 271 -5.43 8.39 18.05
N PRO A 272 -5.42 7.50 19.06
CA PRO A 272 -4.55 7.66 20.24
C PRO A 272 -3.05 7.53 19.94
N HIS A 273 -2.67 7.04 18.78
CA HIS A 273 -1.27 6.80 18.39
C HIS A 273 -0.79 7.77 17.28
N GLN A 274 -1.48 8.87 17.07
CA GLN A 274 -1.27 9.81 15.94
C GLN A 274 0.20 10.20 15.77
N ASP A 275 0.79 10.82 16.78
CA ASP A 275 2.16 11.37 16.73
C ASP A 275 3.21 10.27 16.46
N LEU A 276 3.00 9.08 17.04
CA LEU A 276 3.88 7.93 16.86
C LEU A 276 3.84 7.41 15.42
N LEU A 277 2.63 7.32 14.86
CA LEU A 277 2.43 6.87 13.48
C LEU A 277 3.00 7.86 12.47
N GLU A 278 2.82 9.17 12.68
CA GLU A 278 3.40 10.22 11.85
C GLU A 278 4.93 10.12 11.80
N ARG A 279 5.57 9.89 12.96
CA ARG A 279 7.02 9.68 13.03
C ARG A 279 7.48 8.43 12.25
N ILE A 280 6.74 7.33 12.34
CA ILE A 280 7.08 6.07 11.65
C ILE A 280 6.91 6.22 10.14
N PHE A 281 5.82 6.84 9.67
CA PHE A 281 5.62 7.11 8.25
C PHE A 281 6.71 8.05 7.70
N ALA A 282 7.06 9.10 8.45
CA ALA A 282 8.13 10.01 8.08
C ALA A 282 9.49 9.32 8.02
N LEU A 283 9.79 8.39 8.94
CA LEU A 283 11.00 7.58 8.94
C LEU A 283 11.07 6.71 7.67
N GLY A 284 9.98 5.99 7.36
CA GLY A 284 9.88 5.13 6.18
C GLY A 284 9.82 5.89 4.85
N LYS A 285 9.68 7.22 4.86
CA LYS A 285 9.43 8.06 3.68
C LYS A 285 8.23 7.58 2.87
N ILE A 286 7.15 7.23 3.58
CA ILE A 286 5.91 6.73 3.01
C ILE A 286 4.83 7.77 3.21
N ASP A 287 4.31 8.29 2.11
CA ASP A 287 3.30 9.37 2.09
C ASP A 287 1.91 8.84 1.67
N PHE A 288 1.83 7.57 1.23
CA PHE A 288 0.59 6.89 0.89
C PHE A 288 0.71 5.41 1.23
N GLY A 289 -0.11 4.94 2.17
CA GLY A 289 -0.06 3.54 2.57
C GLY A 289 -0.89 3.22 3.79
N ARG A 290 -0.78 1.96 4.23
CA ARG A 290 -1.37 1.47 5.48
C ARG A 290 -0.29 0.76 6.31
N ILE A 291 -0.13 1.21 7.54
CA ILE A 291 0.66 0.52 8.54
C ILE A 291 -0.20 -0.53 9.25
N ASP A 292 0.36 -1.73 9.45
CA ASP A 292 -0.16 -2.76 10.35
C ASP A 292 0.79 -2.87 11.54
N TYR A 293 0.26 -2.75 12.77
CA TYR A 293 1.06 -2.73 14.00
C TYR A 293 0.28 -3.30 15.19
N SER A 294 0.97 -3.54 16.30
CA SER A 294 0.38 -3.89 17.59
C SER A 294 0.94 -3.00 18.70
N MET A 295 0.27 -2.94 19.84
CA MET A 295 0.73 -2.23 21.04
C MET A 295 0.99 -3.26 22.16
N VAL A 296 2.13 -3.15 22.83
CA VAL A 296 2.51 -3.97 23.98
C VAL A 296 3.05 -3.07 25.07
N ASN A 297 2.39 -2.99 26.21
CA ASN A 297 2.81 -2.17 27.34
C ASN A 297 3.14 -0.71 26.95
N GLY A 298 2.29 -0.13 26.11
CA GLY A 298 2.46 1.23 25.60
C GLY A 298 3.51 1.39 24.47
N ASN A 299 4.19 0.33 24.07
CA ASN A 299 5.18 0.35 23.01
C ASN A 299 4.61 -0.24 21.70
N ILE A 300 4.92 0.38 20.58
CA ILE A 300 4.50 -0.08 19.26
C ILE A 300 5.37 -1.23 18.75
N ARG A 301 4.73 -2.15 18.00
CA ARG A 301 5.39 -3.19 17.19
C ARG A 301 4.85 -3.10 15.77
N VAL A 302 5.67 -2.63 14.84
CA VAL A 302 5.29 -2.42 13.45
C VAL A 302 5.58 -3.68 12.64
N TRP A 303 4.58 -4.20 11.97
CA TRP A 303 4.68 -5.42 11.16
C TRP A 303 4.98 -5.15 9.69
N GLU A 304 4.35 -4.14 9.14
CA GLU A 304 4.53 -3.73 7.75
C GLU A 304 3.87 -2.38 7.45
N ILE A 305 4.33 -1.73 6.38
CA ILE A 305 3.58 -0.67 5.70
C ILE A 305 3.35 -1.12 4.26
N ASN A 306 2.07 -1.17 3.88
CA ASN A 306 1.63 -1.56 2.55
C ASN A 306 1.37 -0.31 1.71
N THR A 307 2.10 -0.14 0.61
CA THR A 307 1.98 1.02 -0.28
C THR A 307 0.82 0.90 -1.28
N ASN A 308 0.15 -0.27 -1.35
CA ASN A 308 -1.11 -0.47 -2.07
C ASN A 308 -2.20 -1.05 -1.15
N PRO A 309 -2.60 -0.32 -0.10
CA PRO A 309 -3.54 -0.83 0.87
C PRO A 309 -4.94 -0.98 0.30
N THR A 310 -5.67 -2.00 0.76
CA THR A 310 -7.11 -2.10 0.48
C THR A 310 -7.82 -0.91 1.11
N ILE A 311 -8.25 0.01 0.27
CA ILE A 311 -9.12 1.10 0.65
C ILE A 311 -10.53 0.52 0.75
N THR A 312 -11.11 0.67 1.91
CA THR A 312 -12.38 0.15 2.40
C THR A 312 -13.37 -0.35 1.34
N ASN A 313 -13.79 -1.60 1.47
CA ASN A 313 -14.78 -2.20 0.60
C ASN A 313 -16.19 -1.98 1.18
N ALA A 314 -16.85 -0.90 0.78
CA ALA A 314 -18.21 -0.54 1.21
C ALA A 314 -19.24 -1.68 1.02
N ARG A 315 -18.99 -2.67 0.16
CA ARG A 315 -19.87 -3.82 -0.04
C ARG A 315 -19.78 -4.88 1.06
N ALA A 316 -18.58 -5.16 1.57
CA ALA A 316 -18.41 -6.13 2.66
C ALA A 316 -19.01 -5.61 3.99
N MET A 317 -19.32 -4.33 4.04
CA MET A 317 -19.62 -3.56 5.25
C MET A 317 -21.06 -3.10 5.36
N ARG A 318 -21.91 -3.45 4.39
CA ARG A 318 -23.32 -3.05 4.42
C ARG A 318 -24.11 -3.62 5.59
N PHE A 319 -23.61 -4.68 6.21
CA PHE A 319 -24.31 -5.42 7.26
C PHE A 319 -23.35 -5.80 8.38
N GLY A 320 -23.49 -5.17 9.53
CA GLY A 320 -22.78 -5.58 10.72
C GLY A 320 -22.47 -4.46 11.70
N ALA A 321 -22.11 -4.84 12.90
CA ALA A 321 -21.82 -3.95 14.03
C ALA A 321 -20.62 -3.01 13.75
N ARG A 322 -19.72 -3.36 12.83
CA ARG A 322 -18.56 -2.54 12.42
C ARG A 322 -18.87 -1.43 11.39
N LYS A 323 -20.13 -1.30 10.98
CA LYS A 323 -20.51 -0.26 9.99
C LYS A 323 -20.10 1.17 10.39
N PRO A 324 -20.27 1.62 11.65
CA PRO A 324 -19.83 2.96 12.08
C PRO A 324 -18.34 3.20 11.89
N VAL A 325 -17.50 2.20 12.18
CA VAL A 325 -16.04 2.26 11.96
C VAL A 325 -15.75 2.53 10.48
N TYR A 326 -16.39 1.79 9.61
CA TYR A 326 -16.13 1.88 8.17
C TYR A 326 -16.65 3.17 7.54
N ASP A 327 -17.81 3.66 7.96
CA ASP A 327 -18.36 4.93 7.49
C ASP A 327 -17.40 6.09 7.84
N LEU A 328 -16.86 6.09 9.06
CA LEU A 328 -15.91 7.11 9.50
C LEU A 328 -14.57 7.05 8.72
N VAL A 329 -14.04 5.85 8.53
CA VAL A 329 -12.79 5.64 7.77
C VAL A 329 -12.96 6.02 6.30
N GLU A 330 -14.09 5.68 5.68
CA GLU A 330 -14.40 6.08 4.30
C GLU A 330 -14.49 7.61 4.15
N ALA A 331 -15.14 8.28 5.10
CA ALA A 331 -15.23 9.74 5.12
C ALA A 331 -13.85 10.41 5.26
N ARG A 332 -13.00 9.91 6.17
CA ARG A 332 -11.63 10.41 6.35
C ARG A 332 -10.76 10.17 5.11
N MET A 333 -10.83 8.98 4.53
CA MET A 333 -10.12 8.63 3.29
C MET A 333 -10.51 9.57 2.15
N SER A 334 -11.81 9.81 1.96
CA SER A 334 -12.32 10.69 0.93
C SER A 334 -11.83 12.12 1.11
N SER A 335 -11.94 12.65 2.34
CA SER A 335 -11.44 13.98 2.67
C SER A 335 -9.93 14.10 2.48
N ALA A 336 -9.16 13.07 2.83
CA ALA A 336 -7.70 13.06 2.65
C ALA A 336 -7.30 13.05 1.17
N LEU A 337 -7.99 12.23 0.34
CA LEU A 337 -7.73 12.19 -1.10
C LEU A 337 -8.16 13.48 -1.82
N GLU A 338 -9.26 14.10 -1.39
CA GLU A 338 -9.69 15.41 -1.91
C GLU A 338 -8.70 16.51 -1.59
N ALA A 339 -8.08 16.47 -0.41
CA ALA A 339 -7.08 17.46 -0.01
C ALA A 339 -5.76 17.35 -0.80
N LEU A 340 -5.49 16.22 -1.46
CA LEU A 340 -4.34 16.07 -2.35
C LEU A 340 -4.52 16.75 -3.71
N VAL A 341 -5.74 17.06 -4.12
CA VAL A 341 -6.11 17.48 -5.49
C VAL A 341 -6.59 18.92 -5.51
#